data_6f8a38fdf5a7dfb7729f46bbed5c1fe7
#
_entry.id   6f8a38fdf5a7dfb7729f46bbed5c1fe7
#
_cell.length_a   1.000
_cell.length_b   1.000
_cell.length_c   1.000
_cell.angle_alpha   90.00
_cell.angle_beta   90.00
_cell.angle_gamma   90.00
#
_symmetry.space_group_name_H-M   'P 1'
#
loop_
_entity.id
_entity.type
_entity.pdbx_description
1 polymer ?
#
loop_
_entity_poly.entity_id
_entity_poly.type
_entity_poly.pdbx_seq_one_letter_code
_entity_poly.pdbx_strand_id
1 'polypeptide(L)'
;MPGLEIKRPVTLRVIVTDAFKEQVKEELREAVEQTRRDIDRVEVEGRRVLSDLQRVDFNQALAARRELEAQKERLQALERQLLEQAEDVDKWELGSEKVRGTIEGSVEINPGDNFWEKVQGAVIVLRDGVVTEIRAP
;
A
#
# COMPACT_ATOMS: atom_id res chain seq x y z
N MET A 1 -34.33 -25.30 -3.17
CA MET A 1 -33.80 -24.60 -2.00
C MET A 1 -32.94 -23.43 -2.45
N PRO A 2 -33.20 -22.28 -1.92
CA PRO A 2 -32.37 -21.13 -2.28
C PRO A 2 -30.95 -21.28 -1.76
N GLY A 3 -30.01 -20.86 -2.57
CA GLY A 3 -28.63 -20.71 -2.15
C GLY A 3 -28.45 -19.49 -1.29
N LEU A 4 -27.32 -19.41 -0.65
CA LEU A 4 -26.91 -18.24 0.14
C LEU A 4 -25.69 -17.61 -0.51
N GLU A 5 -25.77 -16.31 -0.76
CA GLU A 5 -24.62 -15.58 -1.27
C GLU A 5 -23.72 -15.14 -0.11
N ILE A 6 -22.46 -15.49 -0.19
CA ILE A 6 -21.46 -15.05 0.79
C ILE A 6 -20.36 -14.31 0.10
N LYS A 7 -19.61 -13.53 0.87
CA LYS A 7 -18.47 -12.77 0.38
C LYS A 7 -17.19 -13.58 0.53
N ARG A 8 -16.30 -13.42 -0.43
CA ARG A 8 -14.97 -14.04 -0.37
C ARG A 8 -13.92 -13.10 -0.97
N PRO A 9 -12.65 -13.22 -0.55
CA PRO A 9 -11.60 -12.38 -1.12
C PRO A 9 -11.28 -12.80 -2.57
N VAL A 10 -10.95 -11.83 -3.39
CA VAL A 10 -10.44 -12.05 -4.75
C VAL A 10 -9.10 -11.35 -4.85
N THR A 11 -8.04 -12.12 -5.07
CA THR A 11 -6.70 -11.57 -5.19
C THR A 11 -6.44 -11.14 -6.63
N LEU A 12 -5.94 -9.93 -6.80
CA LEU A 12 -5.51 -9.42 -8.09
C LEU A 12 -4.02 -9.65 -8.25
N ARG A 13 -3.63 -10.38 -9.29
CA ARG A 13 -2.23 -10.57 -9.67
C ARG A 13 -2.01 -9.91 -11.03
N VAL A 14 -0.89 -9.28 -11.19
CA VAL A 14 -0.53 -8.59 -12.42
C VAL A 14 0.72 -9.21 -13.01
N ILE A 15 0.68 -9.47 -14.30
CA ILE A 15 1.86 -9.92 -15.05
C ILE A 15 2.77 -8.72 -15.24
N VAL A 16 4.05 -8.87 -14.88
CA VAL A 16 5.02 -7.79 -14.98
C VAL A 16 5.34 -7.53 -16.45
N THR A 17 5.01 -6.33 -16.90
CA THR A 17 5.36 -5.80 -18.21
C THR A 17 6.16 -4.52 -18.02
N ASP A 18 6.78 -4.00 -19.07
CA ASP A 18 7.46 -2.70 -19.00
C ASP A 18 6.49 -1.59 -18.63
N ALA A 19 5.28 -1.61 -19.19
CA ALA A 19 4.23 -0.63 -18.86
C ALA A 19 3.85 -0.69 -17.38
N PHE A 20 3.70 -1.89 -16.82
CA PHE A 20 3.41 -2.06 -15.40
C PHE A 20 4.54 -1.53 -14.52
N LYS A 21 5.79 -1.82 -14.86
CA LYS A 21 6.95 -1.28 -14.13
C LYS A 21 6.92 0.24 -14.10
N GLU A 22 6.68 0.87 -15.24
CA GLU A 22 6.60 2.34 -15.31
C GLU A 22 5.47 2.91 -14.46
N GLN A 23 4.32 2.25 -14.47
CA GLN A 23 3.18 2.66 -13.64
C GLN A 23 3.52 2.59 -12.15
N VAL A 24 4.14 1.49 -11.70
CA VAL A 24 4.52 1.33 -10.29
C VAL A 24 5.58 2.35 -9.89
N LYS A 25 6.59 2.58 -10.75
CA LYS A 25 7.61 3.60 -10.48
C LYS A 25 7.00 4.98 -10.35
N GLU A 26 6.03 5.33 -11.18
CA GLU A 26 5.35 6.62 -11.10
C GLU A 26 4.56 6.76 -9.80
N GLU A 27 3.84 5.72 -9.39
CA GLU A 27 3.15 5.70 -8.10
C GLU A 27 4.12 5.89 -6.94
N LEU A 28 5.27 5.22 -6.98
CA LEU A 28 6.31 5.34 -5.94
C LEU A 28 6.93 6.74 -5.94
N ARG A 29 7.15 7.34 -7.12
CA ARG A 29 7.67 8.69 -7.24
C ARG A 29 6.73 9.71 -6.59
N GLU A 30 5.43 9.58 -6.86
CA GLU A 30 4.42 10.43 -6.25
C GLU A 30 4.38 10.26 -4.72
N ALA A 31 4.52 9.02 -4.24
CA ALA A 31 4.57 8.75 -2.81
C ALA A 31 5.82 9.37 -2.15
N VAL A 32 6.97 9.32 -2.81
CA VAL A 32 8.19 9.96 -2.33
C VAL A 32 8.02 11.48 -2.25
N GLU A 33 7.45 12.09 -3.28
CA GLU A 33 7.19 13.53 -3.29
C GLU A 33 6.25 13.95 -2.17
N GLN A 34 5.19 13.17 -1.96
CA GLN A 34 4.25 13.44 -0.86
C GLN A 34 4.95 13.32 0.50
N THR A 35 5.77 12.30 0.68
CA THR A 35 6.51 12.09 1.92
C THR A 35 7.48 13.25 2.19
N ARG A 36 8.15 13.76 1.16
CA ARG A 36 9.02 14.94 1.27
C ARG A 36 8.23 16.18 1.68
N ARG A 37 7.04 16.38 1.13
CA ARG A 37 6.17 17.47 1.55
C ARG A 37 5.75 17.34 3.00
N ASP A 38 5.47 16.11 3.44
CA ASP A 38 5.10 15.83 4.83
C ASP A 38 6.27 16.12 5.78
N ILE A 39 7.50 15.78 5.39
CA ILE A 39 8.71 16.11 6.16
C ILE A 39 8.86 17.62 6.30
N ASP A 40 8.73 18.36 5.21
CA ASP A 40 8.82 19.82 5.21
C ASP A 40 7.76 20.44 6.10
N ARG A 41 6.54 19.92 6.06
CA ARG A 41 5.44 20.40 6.90
C ARG A 41 5.74 20.18 8.38
N VAL A 42 6.23 18.99 8.73
CA VAL A 42 6.61 18.69 10.12
C VAL A 42 7.70 19.63 10.60
N GLU A 43 8.70 19.90 9.76
CA GLU A 43 9.78 20.83 10.12
C GLU A 43 9.26 22.26 10.33
N VAL A 44 8.43 22.76 9.43
CA VAL A 44 7.93 24.15 9.50
C VAL A 44 6.99 24.34 10.69
N GLU A 45 5.99 23.46 10.81
CA GLU A 45 5.02 23.51 11.91
C GLU A 45 5.69 23.24 13.26
N GLY A 46 6.67 22.31 13.27
CA GLY A 46 7.44 21.99 14.45
C GLY A 46 8.24 23.15 14.99
N ARG A 47 8.90 23.90 14.14
CA ARG A 47 9.64 25.11 14.55
C ARG A 47 8.71 26.13 15.20
N ARG A 48 7.52 26.31 14.64
CA ARG A 48 6.52 27.24 15.21
C ARG A 48 6.08 26.79 16.59
N VAL A 49 5.70 25.53 16.75
CA VAL A 49 5.25 24.98 18.03
C VAL A 49 6.37 25.08 19.07
N LEU A 50 7.60 24.70 18.72
CA LEU A 50 8.74 24.77 19.63
C LEU A 50 9.04 26.20 20.05
N SER A 51 8.98 27.15 19.13
CA SER A 51 9.21 28.56 19.43
C SER A 51 8.19 29.08 20.46
N ASP A 52 6.92 28.71 20.28
CA ASP A 52 5.86 29.13 21.20
C ASP A 52 6.01 28.48 22.58
N LEU A 53 6.32 27.17 22.62
CA LEU A 53 6.47 26.42 23.87
C LEU A 53 7.70 26.84 24.67
N GLN A 54 8.79 27.18 24.03
CA GLN A 54 10.01 27.63 24.71
C GLN A 54 9.80 28.87 25.57
N ARG A 55 8.82 29.71 25.20
CA ARG A 55 8.46 30.91 25.97
C ARG A 55 7.59 30.62 27.17
N VAL A 56 6.87 29.50 27.17
CA VAL A 56 5.86 29.18 28.17
C VAL A 56 6.30 28.06 29.10
N ASP A 57 6.84 26.98 28.56
CA ASP A 57 7.20 25.79 29.34
C ASP A 57 8.35 25.04 28.64
N PHE A 58 9.55 25.14 29.24
CA PHE A 58 10.74 24.52 28.68
C PHE A 58 10.65 23.00 28.66
N ASN A 59 10.04 22.37 29.66
CA ASN A 59 9.91 20.91 29.71
C ASN A 59 8.97 20.39 28.63
N GLN A 60 7.86 21.10 28.37
CA GLN A 60 6.98 20.78 27.26
C GLN A 60 7.67 20.97 25.92
N ALA A 61 8.52 21.97 25.77
CA ALA A 61 9.29 22.19 24.56
C ALA A 61 10.24 21.01 24.29
N LEU A 62 10.92 20.49 25.32
CA LEU A 62 11.78 19.32 25.16
C LEU A 62 11.01 18.08 24.72
N ALA A 63 9.84 17.83 25.33
CA ALA A 63 8.98 16.70 24.97
C ALA A 63 8.48 16.83 23.52
N ALA A 64 8.05 18.04 23.13
CA ALA A 64 7.60 18.32 21.77
C ALA A 64 8.72 18.12 20.75
N ARG A 65 9.95 18.54 21.08
CA ARG A 65 11.10 18.33 20.20
C ARG A 65 11.36 16.85 19.93
N ARG A 66 11.31 16.02 20.98
CA ARG A 66 11.49 14.58 20.84
C ARG A 66 10.44 13.95 19.94
N GLU A 67 9.20 14.38 20.12
CA GLU A 67 8.09 13.87 19.29
C GLU A 67 8.24 14.29 17.83
N LEU A 68 8.63 15.53 17.58
CA LEU A 68 8.87 16.04 16.23
C LEU A 68 10.03 15.31 15.54
N GLU A 69 11.12 15.08 16.27
CA GLU A 69 12.24 14.32 15.75
C GLU A 69 11.86 12.88 15.41
N ALA A 70 11.03 12.25 16.27
CA ALA A 70 10.53 10.90 16.02
C ALA A 70 9.62 10.84 14.79
N GLN A 71 8.72 11.82 14.62
CA GLN A 71 7.88 11.91 13.42
C GLN A 71 8.72 12.09 12.16
N LYS A 72 9.69 12.98 12.20
CA LYS A 72 10.58 13.24 11.07
C LYS A 72 11.37 11.99 10.71
N GLU A 73 11.88 11.28 11.70
CA GLU A 73 12.65 10.05 11.49
C GLU A 73 11.79 8.95 10.83
N ARG A 74 10.54 8.79 11.28
CA ARG A 74 9.60 7.86 10.67
C ARG A 74 9.34 8.18 9.19
N LEU A 75 9.14 9.47 8.88
CA LEU A 75 8.92 9.91 7.50
C LEU A 75 10.17 9.73 6.64
N GLN A 76 11.34 10.00 7.18
CA GLN A 76 12.61 9.77 6.47
C GLN A 76 12.84 8.28 6.21
N ALA A 77 12.47 7.42 7.16
CA ALA A 77 12.54 5.97 6.97
C ALA A 77 11.58 5.51 5.87
N LEU A 78 10.37 6.07 5.83
CA LEU A 78 9.41 5.79 4.77
C LEU A 78 9.94 6.23 3.40
N GLU A 79 10.54 7.41 3.31
CA GLU A 79 11.16 7.89 2.07
C GLU A 79 12.21 6.91 1.56
N ARG A 80 13.11 6.46 2.44
CA ARG A 80 14.14 5.48 2.08
C ARG A 80 13.52 4.17 1.57
N GLN A 81 12.49 3.69 2.27
CA GLN A 81 11.79 2.46 1.89
C GLN A 81 11.16 2.58 0.50
N LEU A 82 10.52 3.70 0.22
CA LEU A 82 9.90 3.95 -1.09
C LEU A 82 10.95 4.01 -2.21
N LEU A 83 12.09 4.65 -1.95
CA LEU A 83 13.19 4.71 -2.92
C LEU A 83 13.78 3.31 -3.19
N GLU A 84 13.94 2.49 -2.16
CA GLU A 84 14.39 1.10 -2.32
C GLU A 84 13.40 0.27 -3.12
N GLN A 85 12.11 0.44 -2.87
CA GLN A 85 11.06 -0.24 -3.64
C GLN A 85 11.12 0.16 -5.11
N ALA A 86 11.38 1.43 -5.41
CA ALA A 86 11.51 1.89 -6.79
C ALA A 86 12.69 1.24 -7.52
N GLU A 87 13.81 1.04 -6.82
CA GLU A 87 14.95 0.32 -7.37
C GLU A 87 14.64 -1.15 -7.62
N ASP A 88 13.88 -1.78 -6.71
CA ASP A 88 13.51 -3.19 -6.81
C ASP A 88 12.60 -3.46 -8.02
N VAL A 89 11.77 -2.50 -8.41
CA VAL A 89 10.89 -2.65 -9.58
C VAL A 89 11.68 -2.98 -10.84
N ASP A 90 12.84 -2.35 -11.02
CA ASP A 90 13.69 -2.61 -12.20
C ASP A 90 14.23 -4.04 -12.23
N LYS A 91 14.33 -4.69 -11.07
CA LYS A 91 14.82 -6.06 -10.94
C LYS A 91 13.73 -7.11 -11.13
N TRP A 92 12.47 -6.70 -11.20
CA TRP A 92 11.39 -7.66 -11.42
C TRP A 92 11.52 -8.31 -12.78
N GLU A 93 11.35 -9.62 -12.80
CA GLU A 93 11.41 -10.40 -14.02
C GLU A 93 10.16 -10.17 -14.86
N LEU A 94 10.34 -9.82 -16.15
CA LEU A 94 9.23 -9.66 -17.08
C LEU A 94 8.50 -11.00 -17.23
N GLY A 95 7.18 -10.95 -17.21
CA GLY A 95 6.33 -12.15 -17.29
C GLY A 95 6.02 -12.79 -15.94
N SER A 96 6.70 -12.41 -14.86
CA SER A 96 6.37 -12.88 -13.54
C SER A 96 5.06 -12.24 -13.04
N GLU A 97 4.46 -12.83 -12.00
CA GLU A 97 3.23 -12.32 -11.41
C GLU A 97 3.52 -11.63 -10.09
N LYS A 98 2.89 -10.48 -9.87
CA LYS A 98 2.94 -9.76 -8.59
C LYS A 98 1.54 -9.58 -8.05
N VAL A 99 1.38 -9.75 -6.74
CA VAL A 99 0.11 -9.43 -6.09
C VAL A 99 -0.08 -7.92 -6.09
N ARG A 100 -1.19 -7.47 -6.69
CA ARG A 100 -1.51 -6.03 -6.76
C ARG A 100 -2.42 -5.59 -5.64
N GLY A 101 -3.29 -6.47 -5.19
CA GLY A 101 -4.24 -6.17 -4.13
C GLY A 101 -5.30 -7.25 -4.02
N THR A 102 -6.27 -6.97 -3.19
CA THR A 102 -7.40 -7.87 -2.95
C THR A 102 -8.68 -7.07 -3.00
N ILE A 103 -9.67 -7.59 -3.71
CA ILE A 103 -11.01 -7.04 -3.72
C ILE A 103 -11.97 -8.05 -3.10
N GLU A 104 -13.17 -7.62 -2.76
CA GLU A 104 -14.20 -8.47 -2.24
C GLU A 104 -15.12 -8.92 -3.37
N GLY A 105 -15.31 -10.22 -3.49
CA GLY A 105 -16.26 -10.81 -4.42
C GLY A 105 -17.31 -11.59 -3.68
N SER A 106 -18.27 -12.13 -4.39
CA SER A 106 -19.32 -12.96 -3.82
C SER A 106 -19.40 -14.30 -4.51
N VAL A 107 -19.89 -15.29 -3.78
CA VAL A 107 -20.12 -16.64 -4.30
C VAL A 107 -21.41 -17.20 -3.70
N GLU A 108 -22.19 -17.90 -4.51
CA GLU A 108 -23.39 -18.57 -4.05
C GLU A 108 -23.04 -19.95 -3.50
N ILE A 109 -23.58 -20.26 -2.32
CA ILE A 109 -23.42 -21.58 -1.67
C ILE A 109 -24.76 -22.26 -1.65
N ASN A 110 -24.77 -23.54 -2.06
CA ASN A 110 -25.95 -24.37 -2.07
C ASN A 110 -25.71 -25.65 -1.25
N PRO A 111 -26.79 -26.27 -0.74
CA PRO A 111 -26.63 -27.60 -0.12
C PRO A 111 -25.98 -28.59 -1.09
N GLY A 112 -25.01 -29.35 -0.62
CA GLY A 112 -24.20 -30.23 -1.44
C GLY A 112 -22.86 -29.70 -1.86
N ASP A 113 -22.67 -28.39 -1.77
CA ASP A 113 -21.37 -27.75 -2.08
C ASP A 113 -20.33 -28.07 -0.99
N ASN A 114 -19.06 -28.10 -1.39
CA ASN A 114 -17.98 -28.12 -0.44
C ASN A 114 -17.72 -26.70 0.03
N PHE A 115 -18.09 -26.40 1.28
CA PHE A 115 -17.97 -25.05 1.84
C PHE A 115 -16.54 -24.50 1.77
N TRP A 116 -15.58 -25.33 2.16
CA TRP A 116 -14.18 -24.88 2.24
C TRP A 116 -13.57 -24.55 0.88
N GLU A 117 -14.00 -25.23 -0.17
CA GLU A 117 -13.60 -24.90 -1.54
C GLU A 117 -14.25 -23.58 -1.99
N LYS A 118 -15.53 -23.40 -1.68
CA LYS A 118 -16.28 -22.20 -2.10
C LYS A 118 -15.80 -20.94 -1.43
N VAL A 119 -15.36 -21.00 -0.17
CA VAL A 119 -14.90 -19.82 0.57
C VAL A 119 -13.44 -19.46 0.28
N GLN A 120 -12.68 -20.35 -0.35
CA GLN A 120 -11.35 -19.99 -0.81
C GLN A 120 -11.45 -18.88 -1.86
N GLY A 121 -10.53 -17.93 -1.76
CA GLY A 121 -10.54 -16.81 -2.66
C GLY A 121 -10.21 -17.18 -4.09
N ALA A 122 -10.76 -16.44 -5.02
CA ALA A 122 -10.38 -16.53 -6.43
C ALA A 122 -9.17 -15.62 -6.69
N VAL A 123 -8.49 -15.87 -7.81
CA VAL A 123 -7.39 -15.05 -8.28
C VAL A 123 -7.72 -14.58 -9.70
N ILE A 124 -7.57 -13.29 -9.93
CA ILE A 124 -7.69 -12.69 -11.25
C ILE A 124 -6.29 -12.27 -11.68
N VAL A 125 -5.86 -12.74 -12.85
CA VAL A 125 -4.57 -12.36 -13.43
C VAL A 125 -4.79 -11.34 -14.53
N LEU A 126 -4.11 -10.21 -14.42
CA LEU A 126 -4.22 -9.09 -15.35
C LEU A 126 -2.90 -8.87 -16.09
N ARG A 127 -3.00 -8.52 -17.36
CA ARG A 127 -1.86 -8.05 -18.15
C ARG A 127 -2.26 -6.74 -18.81
N ASP A 128 -1.56 -5.66 -18.43
CA ASP A 128 -1.86 -4.30 -18.92
C ASP A 128 -3.36 -3.95 -18.83
N GLY A 129 -3.98 -4.31 -17.70
CA GLY A 129 -5.38 -4.03 -17.43
C GLY A 129 -6.38 -5.02 -18.00
N VAL A 130 -5.93 -6.00 -18.78
CA VAL A 130 -6.78 -7.01 -19.39
C VAL A 130 -6.72 -8.31 -18.59
N VAL A 131 -7.88 -8.89 -18.29
CA VAL A 131 -7.97 -10.19 -17.61
C VAL A 131 -7.46 -11.27 -18.54
N THR A 132 -6.39 -11.97 -18.14
CA THR A 132 -5.82 -13.07 -18.92
C THR A 132 -6.17 -14.43 -18.36
N GLU A 133 -6.48 -14.52 -17.07
CA GLU A 133 -6.78 -15.79 -16.41
C GLU A 133 -7.61 -15.54 -15.17
N ILE A 134 -8.51 -16.47 -14.88
CA ILE A 134 -9.26 -16.50 -13.62
C ILE A 134 -9.00 -17.85 -13.00
N ARG A 135 -8.46 -17.87 -11.79
CA ARG A 135 -8.21 -19.07 -11.00
C ARG A 135 -9.23 -19.12 -9.87
N ALA A 136 -10.19 -20.00 -9.97
CA ALA A 136 -11.19 -20.21 -8.93
C ALA A 136 -11.16 -21.67 -8.50
N PRO A 137 -11.32 -21.95 -7.19
CA PRO A 137 -11.42 -23.32 -6.72
C PRO A 137 -12.64 -24.04 -7.28
#